data_fdbc6d041e9beada71e03faf5e06f3b4
#
_entry.id   fdbc6d041e9beada71e03faf5e06f3b4
#
_cell.length_a   1.000
_cell.length_b   1.000
_cell.length_c   1.000
_cell.angle_alpha   90.00
_cell.angle_beta   90.00
_cell.angle_gamma   90.00
#
_symmetry.space_group_name_H-M   'P 1'
#
loop_
_entity.id
_entity.type
_entity.pdbx_description
1 polymer ?
#
loop_
_entity_poly.entity_id
_entity_poly.type
_entity_poly.pdbx_seq_one_letter_code
_entity_poly.pdbx_strand_id
1 'polypeptide(L)'
;VFSLYAVFGLAENSSEQAVEHSYNVLKKKLEAAGDNPLAEKQRTKVLLVLDKAFKVLKNPAAKKSYQNQRDTASTEIISDTHPRLGQLCVSSGIITVEQLAEAVDNQIQSGMALGEVLQDMQFITQHELDGLLMGQQLIDSPSAVTDPTAMRLVSLGLITEDMGLIVQMESKSTSLAIKEVMARHGWVDPSILNAVLG
;
A
#
# COMPACT_ATOMS: atom_id res chain seq x y z
N VAL A 1 -8.05 -7.05 -3.37
CA VAL A 1 -8.05 -7.43 -1.93
C VAL A 1 -6.70 -8.03 -1.59
N PHE A 2 -5.98 -7.41 -0.65
CA PHE A 2 -4.66 -7.90 -0.22
C PHE A 2 -4.80 -9.21 0.55
N SER A 3 -3.97 -10.19 0.20
CA SER A 3 -3.92 -11.47 0.90
C SER A 3 -3.23 -11.34 2.26
N LEU A 4 -3.77 -11.99 3.32
CA LEU A 4 -3.07 -12.08 4.61
C LEU A 4 -1.70 -12.78 4.49
N TYR A 5 -1.50 -13.64 3.51
CA TYR A 5 -0.20 -14.26 3.23
C TYR A 5 0.82 -13.27 2.66
N ALA A 6 0.37 -12.26 1.91
CA ALA A 6 1.24 -11.21 1.36
C ALA A 6 1.94 -10.40 2.47
N VAL A 7 1.29 -10.22 3.63
CA VAL A 7 1.87 -9.57 4.82
C VAL A 7 3.17 -10.27 5.25
N PHE A 8 3.22 -11.60 5.14
CA PHE A 8 4.39 -12.42 5.46
C PHE A 8 5.34 -12.61 4.28
N GLY A 9 5.02 -12.08 3.09
CA GLY A 9 5.76 -12.32 1.87
C GLY A 9 5.64 -13.76 1.36
N LEU A 10 4.51 -14.41 1.64
CA LEU A 10 4.24 -15.79 1.29
C LEU A 10 3.19 -15.88 0.18
N ALA A 11 3.28 -16.94 -0.63
CA ALA A 11 2.24 -17.29 -1.57
C ALA A 11 0.96 -17.71 -0.84
N GLU A 12 -0.19 -17.59 -1.50
CA GLU A 12 -1.47 -18.04 -0.97
C GLU A 12 -1.44 -19.54 -0.66
N ASN A 13 -2.12 -19.90 0.41
CA ASN A 13 -2.17 -21.29 0.90
C ASN A 13 -0.82 -21.88 1.35
N SER A 14 0.18 -21.04 1.63
CA SER A 14 1.40 -21.50 2.28
C SER A 14 1.12 -22.27 3.57
N SER A 15 2.00 -23.21 3.94
CA SER A 15 1.84 -24.04 5.12
C SER A 15 1.82 -23.21 6.42
N GLU A 16 1.20 -23.75 7.45
CA GLU A 16 1.17 -23.12 8.78
C GLU A 16 2.60 -22.91 9.32
N GLN A 17 3.49 -23.88 9.08
CA GLN A 17 4.90 -23.80 9.45
C GLN A 17 5.62 -22.64 8.73
N ALA A 18 5.31 -22.41 7.44
CA ALA A 18 5.89 -21.29 6.68
C ALA A 18 5.40 -19.94 7.24
N VAL A 19 4.12 -19.84 7.61
CA VAL A 19 3.55 -18.64 8.22
C VAL A 19 4.19 -18.36 9.58
N GLU A 20 4.33 -19.39 10.43
CA GLU A 20 4.95 -19.26 11.76
C GLU A 20 6.44 -18.89 11.65
N HIS A 21 7.17 -19.51 10.73
CA HIS A 21 8.57 -19.18 10.47
C HIS A 21 8.70 -17.70 10.02
N SER A 22 7.95 -17.28 9.01
CA SER A 22 7.98 -15.91 8.51
C SER A 22 7.58 -14.88 9.57
N TYR A 23 6.56 -15.17 10.37
CA TYR A 23 6.15 -14.32 11.49
C TYR A 23 7.31 -14.12 12.48
N ASN A 24 7.95 -15.21 12.93
CA ASN A 24 9.05 -15.13 13.90
C ASN A 24 10.28 -14.39 13.35
N VAL A 25 10.61 -14.62 12.07
CA VAL A 25 11.73 -13.92 11.40
C VAL A 25 11.44 -12.43 11.29
N LEU A 26 10.26 -12.05 10.82
CA LEU A 26 9.87 -10.65 10.68
C LEU A 26 9.79 -9.93 12.02
N LYS A 27 9.21 -10.57 13.03
CA LYS A 27 9.13 -10.03 14.38
C LYS A 27 10.52 -9.73 14.93
N LYS A 28 11.44 -10.70 14.86
CA LYS A 28 12.84 -10.54 15.32
C LYS A 28 13.57 -9.41 14.57
N LYS A 29 13.39 -9.31 13.25
CA LYS A 29 13.98 -8.24 12.44
C LYS A 29 13.43 -6.87 12.82
N LEU A 30 12.11 -6.77 13.06
CA LEU A 30 11.46 -5.53 13.48
C LEU A 30 11.88 -5.10 14.90
N GLU A 31 12.01 -6.04 15.83
CA GLU A 31 12.50 -5.77 17.18
C GLU A 31 13.96 -5.28 17.19
N ALA A 32 14.76 -5.70 16.22
CA ALA A 32 16.14 -5.24 16.02
C ALA A 32 16.27 -3.98 15.15
N ALA A 33 15.16 -3.46 14.60
CA ALA A 33 15.17 -2.25 13.79
C ALA A 33 15.45 -1.00 14.65
N GLY A 34 15.86 0.11 14.00
CA GLY A 34 16.28 1.35 14.67
C GLY A 34 15.26 1.92 15.67
N ASP A 35 15.78 2.71 16.61
CA ASP A 35 15.02 3.24 17.77
C ASP A 35 14.59 4.72 17.60
N ASN A 36 14.62 5.27 16.37
CA ASN A 36 14.11 6.61 16.16
C ASN A 36 12.56 6.64 16.22
N PRO A 37 11.94 7.79 16.49
CA PRO A 37 10.48 7.89 16.69
C PRO A 37 9.65 7.41 15.48
N LEU A 38 10.16 7.60 14.25
CA LEU A 38 9.49 7.13 13.04
C LEU A 38 9.53 5.61 12.94
N ALA A 39 10.71 5.00 13.18
CA ALA A 39 10.88 3.56 13.19
C ALA A 39 10.01 2.91 14.28
N GLU A 40 9.95 3.47 15.48
CA GLU A 40 9.13 2.96 16.58
C GLU A 40 7.64 2.96 16.23
N LYS A 41 7.13 4.08 15.70
CA LYS A 41 5.73 4.19 15.27
C LYS A 41 5.40 3.17 14.17
N GLN A 42 6.26 3.05 13.18
CA GLN A 42 6.06 2.12 12.06
C GLN A 42 6.20 0.66 12.50
N ARG A 43 7.17 0.33 13.34
CA ARG A 43 7.35 -0.99 13.94
C ARG A 43 6.11 -1.44 14.70
N THR A 44 5.57 -0.60 15.57
CA THR A 44 4.35 -0.90 16.33
C THR A 44 3.18 -1.20 15.41
N LYS A 45 3.00 -0.39 14.36
CA LYS A 45 1.94 -0.59 13.37
C LYS A 45 2.10 -1.92 12.63
N VAL A 46 3.30 -2.22 12.16
CA VAL A 46 3.59 -3.47 11.43
C VAL A 46 3.39 -4.69 12.32
N LEU A 47 3.90 -4.66 13.56
CA LEU A 47 3.72 -5.77 14.51
C LEU A 47 2.24 -6.04 14.79
N LEU A 48 1.41 -5.00 14.93
CA LEU A 48 -0.03 -5.15 15.12
C LEU A 48 -0.70 -5.85 13.93
N VAL A 49 -0.30 -5.50 12.70
CA VAL A 49 -0.81 -6.14 11.47
C VAL A 49 -0.36 -7.60 11.40
N LEU A 50 0.93 -7.88 11.66
CA LEU A 50 1.48 -9.23 11.68
C LEU A 50 0.79 -10.12 12.71
N ASP A 51 0.57 -9.62 13.94
CA ASP A 51 -0.10 -10.35 15.01
C ASP A 51 -1.55 -10.70 14.65
N LYS A 52 -2.29 -9.75 14.05
CA LYS A 52 -3.66 -9.99 13.59
C LYS A 52 -3.69 -11.03 12.48
N ALA A 53 -2.85 -10.88 11.45
CA ALA A 53 -2.78 -11.82 10.35
C ALA A 53 -2.38 -13.23 10.82
N PHE A 54 -1.40 -13.32 11.72
CA PHE A 54 -0.94 -14.58 12.30
C PHE A 54 -2.05 -15.31 13.08
N LYS A 55 -2.79 -14.59 13.93
CA LYS A 55 -3.92 -15.14 14.69
C LYS A 55 -5.00 -15.73 13.78
N VAL A 56 -5.31 -15.06 12.68
CA VAL A 56 -6.30 -15.55 11.70
C VAL A 56 -5.78 -16.79 10.98
N LEU A 57 -4.54 -16.78 10.49
CA LEU A 57 -3.98 -17.89 9.70
C LEU A 57 -3.64 -19.12 10.55
N LYS A 58 -3.35 -18.95 11.84
CA LYS A 58 -3.09 -20.06 12.78
C LYS A 58 -4.38 -20.73 13.30
N ASN A 59 -5.52 -20.03 13.28
CA ASN A 59 -6.78 -20.60 13.73
C ASN A 59 -7.54 -21.24 12.56
N PRO A 60 -7.75 -22.58 12.52
CA PRO A 60 -8.41 -23.26 11.40
C PRO A 60 -9.80 -22.71 11.07
N ALA A 61 -10.59 -22.36 12.08
CA ALA A 61 -11.94 -21.81 11.88
C ALA A 61 -11.88 -20.39 11.30
N ALA A 62 -11.00 -19.53 11.84
CA ALA A 62 -10.81 -18.18 11.34
C ALA A 62 -10.20 -18.17 9.92
N LYS A 63 -9.26 -19.08 9.65
CA LYS A 63 -8.67 -19.28 8.32
C LYS A 63 -9.73 -19.68 7.29
N LYS A 64 -10.60 -20.62 7.64
CA LYS A 64 -11.71 -21.05 6.76
C LYS A 64 -12.71 -19.92 6.52
N SER A 65 -13.07 -19.18 7.55
CA SER A 65 -13.92 -17.98 7.40
C SER A 65 -13.31 -16.93 6.49
N TYR A 66 -12.02 -16.64 6.66
CA TYR A 66 -11.27 -15.72 5.81
C TYR A 66 -11.24 -16.19 4.34
N GLN A 67 -11.00 -17.50 4.09
CA GLN A 67 -11.01 -18.05 2.73
C GLN A 67 -12.40 -17.93 2.10
N ASN A 68 -13.45 -18.30 2.83
CA ASN A 68 -14.83 -18.17 2.35
C ASN A 68 -15.19 -16.72 2.01
N GLN A 69 -14.83 -15.76 2.88
CA GLN A 69 -15.05 -14.33 2.64
C GLN A 69 -14.31 -13.84 1.40
N ARG A 70 -13.10 -14.32 1.14
CA ARG A 70 -12.34 -13.98 -0.07
C ARG A 70 -12.99 -14.56 -1.32
N ASP A 71 -13.41 -15.82 -1.27
CA ASP A 71 -14.04 -16.47 -2.41
C ASP A 71 -15.36 -15.75 -2.76
N THR A 72 -16.15 -15.36 -1.74
CA THR A 72 -17.36 -14.56 -1.91
C THR A 72 -17.03 -13.15 -2.44
N ALA A 73 -16.04 -12.49 -1.86
CA ALA A 73 -15.59 -11.17 -2.29
C ALA A 73 -15.04 -11.19 -3.72
N SER A 74 -14.35 -12.25 -4.13
CA SER A 74 -13.88 -12.42 -5.52
C SER A 74 -15.04 -12.54 -6.51
N THR A 75 -16.21 -12.97 -6.05
CA THR A 75 -17.42 -13.06 -6.86
C THR A 75 -18.22 -11.74 -6.87
N GLU A 76 -18.14 -10.94 -5.78
CA GLU A 76 -18.84 -9.66 -5.66
C GLU A 76 -18.01 -8.44 -6.09
N ILE A 77 -16.68 -8.52 -6.11
CA ILE A 77 -15.75 -7.39 -6.43
C ILE A 77 -15.73 -7.04 -7.94
N ILE A 78 -16.59 -7.60 -8.76
CA ILE A 78 -16.74 -7.11 -10.13
C ILE A 78 -17.41 -5.72 -10.19
N SER A 79 -17.91 -5.17 -9.07
CA SER A 79 -18.76 -3.99 -9.11
C SER A 79 -18.27 -2.72 -8.45
N ASP A 80 -17.06 -2.67 -7.82
CA ASP A 80 -16.68 -1.46 -7.07
C ASP A 80 -15.18 -1.11 -7.07
N THR A 81 -14.46 -1.41 -8.15
CA THR A 81 -13.06 -0.99 -8.30
C THR A 81 -12.95 0.26 -9.16
N HIS A 82 -13.29 1.40 -8.58
CA HIS A 82 -13.04 2.68 -9.23
C HIS A 82 -11.54 3.04 -9.12
N PRO A 83 -10.91 3.57 -10.20
CA PRO A 83 -9.54 4.04 -10.13
C PRO A 83 -9.42 5.16 -9.11
N ARG A 84 -8.33 5.20 -8.37
CA ARG A 84 -8.09 6.28 -7.41
C ARG A 84 -7.82 7.59 -8.12
N LEU A 85 -8.17 8.71 -7.48
CA LEU A 85 -8.02 10.06 -8.04
C LEU A 85 -6.58 10.31 -8.54
N GLY A 86 -5.57 10.01 -7.73
CA GLY A 86 -4.17 10.18 -8.11
C GLY A 86 -3.79 9.39 -9.37
N GLN A 87 -4.29 8.17 -9.50
CA GLN A 87 -4.09 7.34 -10.70
C GLN A 87 -4.71 7.98 -11.94
N LEU A 88 -5.93 8.49 -11.82
CA LEU A 88 -6.60 9.17 -12.93
C LEU A 88 -5.88 10.43 -13.35
N CYS A 89 -5.44 11.25 -12.39
CA CYS A 89 -4.69 12.48 -12.66
C CYS A 89 -3.42 12.20 -13.49
N VAL A 90 -2.66 11.17 -13.11
CA VAL A 90 -1.42 10.81 -13.84
C VAL A 90 -1.71 10.14 -15.17
N SER A 91 -2.65 9.18 -15.20
CA SER A 91 -2.98 8.45 -16.44
C SER A 91 -3.62 9.32 -17.52
N SER A 92 -4.35 10.36 -17.12
CA SER A 92 -4.89 11.38 -18.02
C SER A 92 -3.86 12.44 -18.45
N GLY A 93 -2.66 12.43 -17.85
CA GLY A 93 -1.60 13.40 -18.15
C GLY A 93 -1.85 14.81 -17.61
N ILE A 94 -2.82 14.98 -16.70
CA ILE A 94 -3.12 16.27 -16.06
C ILE A 94 -2.00 16.66 -15.10
N ILE A 95 -1.45 15.68 -14.35
CA ILE A 95 -0.28 15.89 -13.50
C ILE A 95 0.80 14.83 -13.77
N THR A 96 2.03 15.13 -13.37
CA THR A 96 3.15 14.17 -13.42
C THR A 96 3.18 13.31 -12.15
N VAL A 97 3.99 12.24 -12.17
CA VAL A 97 4.20 11.38 -10.99
C VAL A 97 4.87 12.17 -9.87
N GLU A 98 5.80 13.08 -10.21
CA GLU A 98 6.49 13.93 -9.24
C GLU A 98 5.52 14.90 -8.56
N GLN A 99 4.60 15.52 -9.32
CA GLN A 99 3.55 16.38 -8.77
C GLN A 99 2.60 15.60 -7.86
N LEU A 100 2.25 14.36 -8.22
CA LEU A 100 1.44 13.51 -7.38
C LEU A 100 2.17 13.17 -6.07
N ALA A 101 3.48 12.87 -6.14
CA ALA A 101 4.29 12.59 -4.95
C ALA A 101 4.33 13.80 -4.00
N GLU A 102 4.55 15.00 -4.54
CA GLU A 102 4.54 16.25 -3.78
C GLU A 102 3.17 16.52 -3.12
N ALA A 103 2.09 16.27 -3.83
CA ALA A 103 0.74 16.42 -3.29
C ALA A 103 0.45 15.41 -2.17
N VAL A 104 0.93 14.17 -2.28
CA VAL A 104 0.79 13.14 -1.24
C VAL A 104 1.60 13.51 0.01
N ASP A 105 2.80 14.06 -0.14
CA ASP A 105 3.60 14.56 0.99
C ASP A 105 2.86 15.68 1.74
N ASN A 106 2.27 16.62 1.01
CA ASN A 106 1.44 17.68 1.58
C ASN A 106 0.15 17.13 2.24
N GLN A 107 -0.49 16.14 1.63
CA GLN A 107 -1.65 15.46 2.22
C GLN A 107 -1.32 14.83 3.58
N ILE A 108 -0.17 14.17 3.68
CA ILE A 108 0.28 13.55 4.95
C ILE A 108 0.48 14.60 6.05
N GLN A 109 0.97 15.78 5.68
CA GLN A 109 1.23 16.87 6.63
C GLN A 109 -0.04 17.62 7.02
N SER A 110 -0.92 17.90 6.05
CA SER A 110 -2.13 18.71 6.26
C SER A 110 -3.32 17.89 6.75
N GLY A 111 -3.40 16.60 6.40
CA GLY A 111 -4.58 15.76 6.63
C GLY A 111 -5.78 16.07 5.70
N MET A 112 -5.60 16.91 4.70
CA MET A 112 -6.61 17.29 3.72
C MET A 112 -6.88 16.15 2.72
N ALA A 113 -8.00 16.20 1.99
CA ALA A 113 -8.25 15.28 0.88
C ALA A 113 -7.28 15.56 -0.28
N LEU A 114 -6.84 14.51 -1.00
CA LEU A 114 -5.87 14.65 -2.09
C LEU A 114 -6.35 15.65 -3.17
N GLY A 115 -7.66 15.66 -3.49
CA GLY A 115 -8.22 16.59 -4.44
C GLY A 115 -8.10 18.05 -4.01
N GLU A 116 -8.28 18.33 -2.71
CA GLU A 116 -8.12 19.67 -2.13
C GLU A 116 -6.65 20.11 -2.17
N VAL A 117 -5.73 19.20 -1.83
CA VAL A 117 -4.29 19.47 -1.89
C VAL A 117 -3.85 19.78 -3.32
N LEU A 118 -4.29 18.99 -4.30
CA LEU A 118 -3.94 19.22 -5.72
C LEU A 118 -4.45 20.58 -6.23
N GLN A 119 -5.60 21.04 -5.72
CA GLN A 119 -6.13 22.37 -6.04
C GLN A 119 -5.35 23.48 -5.34
N ASP A 120 -5.06 23.35 -4.06
CA ASP A 120 -4.28 24.33 -3.29
C ASP A 120 -2.88 24.53 -3.88
N MET A 121 -2.28 23.45 -4.39
CA MET A 121 -1.00 23.48 -5.09
C MET A 121 -1.13 23.96 -6.55
N GLN A 122 -2.32 24.25 -7.02
CA GLN A 122 -2.62 24.70 -8.39
C GLN A 122 -2.19 23.68 -9.48
N PHE A 123 -2.12 22.40 -9.11
CA PHE A 123 -1.82 21.32 -10.06
C PHE A 123 -3.05 20.95 -10.90
N ILE A 124 -4.25 21.13 -10.34
CA ILE A 124 -5.54 20.93 -11.03
C ILE A 124 -6.50 22.06 -10.70
N THR A 125 -7.40 22.35 -11.62
CA THR A 125 -8.53 23.26 -11.41
C THR A 125 -9.73 22.52 -10.82
N GLN A 126 -10.70 23.25 -10.24
CA GLN A 126 -11.96 22.68 -9.76
C GLN A 126 -12.68 21.90 -10.88
N HIS A 127 -12.67 22.42 -12.10
CA HIS A 127 -13.35 21.80 -13.23
C HIS A 127 -12.73 20.46 -13.65
N GLU A 128 -11.39 20.38 -13.59
CA GLU A 128 -10.65 19.13 -13.82
C GLU A 128 -10.91 18.11 -12.71
N LEU A 129 -10.96 18.56 -11.45
CA LEU A 129 -11.31 17.70 -10.32
C LEU A 129 -12.70 17.10 -10.48
N ASP A 130 -13.68 17.94 -10.80
CA ASP A 130 -15.08 17.49 -11.02
C ASP A 130 -15.16 16.47 -12.16
N GLY A 131 -14.45 16.73 -13.27
CA GLY A 131 -14.37 15.81 -14.40
C GLY A 131 -13.71 14.47 -14.03
N LEU A 132 -12.63 14.50 -13.25
CA LEU A 132 -11.95 13.30 -12.77
C LEU A 132 -12.80 12.48 -11.81
N LEU A 133 -13.51 13.12 -10.88
CA LEU A 133 -14.43 12.47 -9.94
C LEU A 133 -15.62 11.83 -10.66
N MET A 134 -16.18 12.50 -11.70
CA MET A 134 -17.19 11.88 -12.56
C MET A 134 -16.62 10.70 -13.35
N GLY A 135 -15.42 10.85 -13.90
CA GLY A 135 -14.72 9.76 -14.59
C GLY A 135 -14.44 8.57 -13.68
N GLN A 136 -14.09 8.82 -12.43
CA GLN A 136 -13.83 7.78 -11.42
C GLN A 136 -15.06 6.88 -11.17
N GLN A 137 -16.27 7.45 -11.26
CA GLN A 137 -17.52 6.70 -11.08
C GLN A 137 -17.89 5.83 -12.30
N LEU A 138 -17.33 6.15 -13.47
CA LEU A 138 -17.69 5.49 -14.74
C LEU A 138 -16.69 4.43 -15.20
N ILE A 139 -15.51 4.37 -14.56
CA ILE A 139 -14.42 3.47 -14.97
C ILE A 139 -14.22 2.39 -13.93
N ASP A 140 -14.56 1.16 -14.28
CA ASP A 140 -14.17 -0.04 -13.52
C ASP A 140 -12.67 -0.33 -13.79
N SER A 141 -11.81 -0.08 -12.82
CA SER A 141 -10.38 -0.41 -12.91
C SER A 141 -9.95 -1.26 -11.73
N PRO A 142 -9.18 -2.34 -11.98
CA PRO A 142 -8.59 -3.12 -10.91
C PRO A 142 -7.61 -2.26 -10.10
N SER A 143 -7.31 -2.67 -8.86
CA SER A 143 -6.34 -2.00 -7.99
C SER A 143 -5.08 -1.58 -8.77
N ALA A 144 -4.71 -0.31 -8.64
CA ALA A 144 -3.61 0.27 -9.40
C ALA A 144 -2.23 -0.30 -9.00
N VAL A 145 -2.09 -0.77 -7.76
CA VAL A 145 -0.85 -1.34 -7.23
C VAL A 145 -0.81 -2.84 -7.54
N THR A 146 0.03 -3.23 -8.50
CA THR A 146 0.19 -4.62 -8.95
C THR A 146 1.55 -5.21 -8.57
N ASP A 147 2.54 -4.37 -8.26
CA ASP A 147 3.86 -4.85 -7.83
C ASP A 147 3.78 -5.53 -6.46
N PRO A 148 4.27 -6.79 -6.32
CA PRO A 148 4.16 -7.55 -5.07
C PRO A 148 4.84 -6.87 -3.87
N THR A 149 5.94 -6.15 -4.09
CA THR A 149 6.68 -5.44 -3.04
C THR A 149 5.90 -4.22 -2.57
N ALA A 150 5.39 -3.42 -3.50
CA ALA A 150 4.53 -2.27 -3.18
C ALA A 150 3.23 -2.72 -2.50
N MET A 151 2.59 -3.77 -3.00
CA MET A 151 1.40 -4.37 -2.37
C MET A 151 1.66 -4.82 -0.93
N ARG A 152 2.82 -5.41 -0.66
CA ARG A 152 3.21 -5.84 0.69
C ARG A 152 3.35 -4.65 1.64
N LEU A 153 3.99 -3.57 1.20
CA LEU A 153 4.14 -2.35 2.01
C LEU A 153 2.78 -1.70 2.33
N VAL A 154 1.85 -1.69 1.36
CA VAL A 154 0.47 -1.24 1.58
C VAL A 154 -0.26 -2.16 2.57
N SER A 155 -0.14 -3.48 2.42
CA SER A 155 -0.78 -4.47 3.32
C SER A 155 -0.30 -4.37 4.76
N LEU A 156 0.97 -4.01 4.96
CA LEU A 156 1.56 -3.74 6.27
C LEU A 156 1.14 -2.36 6.83
N GLY A 157 0.44 -1.55 6.04
CA GLY A 157 0.04 -0.20 6.39
C GLY A 157 1.21 0.77 6.52
N LEU A 158 2.37 0.46 5.95
CA LEU A 158 3.54 1.34 5.93
C LEU A 158 3.37 2.51 4.97
N ILE A 159 2.70 2.27 3.85
CA ILE A 159 2.35 3.27 2.84
C ILE A 159 0.87 3.17 2.49
N THR A 160 0.33 4.23 1.88
CA THR A 160 -1.01 4.24 1.28
C THR A 160 -0.99 3.58 -0.10
N GLU A 161 -2.15 3.32 -0.69
CA GLU A 161 -2.22 2.79 -2.06
C GLU A 161 -1.74 3.82 -3.09
N ASP A 162 -1.98 5.13 -2.86
CA ASP A 162 -1.47 6.19 -3.73
C ASP A 162 0.06 6.26 -3.71
N MET A 163 0.67 6.16 -2.52
CA MET A 163 2.12 6.02 -2.39
C MET A 163 2.65 4.76 -3.09
N GLY A 164 1.94 3.64 -2.95
CA GLY A 164 2.27 2.39 -3.65
C GLY A 164 2.23 2.53 -5.17
N LEU A 165 1.26 3.27 -5.70
CA LEU A 165 1.16 3.59 -7.12
C LEU A 165 2.35 4.44 -7.59
N ILE A 166 2.68 5.52 -6.87
CA ILE A 166 3.81 6.39 -7.19
C ILE A 166 5.09 5.57 -7.26
N VAL A 167 5.38 4.80 -6.22
CA VAL A 167 6.60 3.98 -6.14
C VAL A 167 6.69 2.97 -7.28
N GLN A 168 5.57 2.34 -7.65
CA GLN A 168 5.51 1.40 -8.78
C GLN A 168 5.77 2.11 -10.12
N MET A 169 5.21 3.30 -10.32
CA MET A 169 5.39 4.08 -11.55
C MET A 169 6.83 4.58 -11.67
N GLU A 170 7.40 5.12 -10.60
CA GLU A 170 8.79 5.59 -10.58
C GLU A 170 9.77 4.42 -10.77
N SER A 171 9.53 3.27 -10.15
CA SER A 171 10.34 2.07 -10.34
C SER A 171 10.39 1.66 -11.81
N LYS A 172 9.25 1.71 -12.51
CA LYS A 172 9.17 1.40 -13.94
C LYS A 172 9.88 2.44 -14.81
N SER A 173 9.73 3.73 -14.51
CA SER A 173 10.33 4.81 -15.31
C SER A 173 11.83 4.95 -15.11
N THR A 174 12.32 4.72 -13.89
CA THR A 174 13.74 4.87 -13.53
C THR A 174 14.53 3.58 -13.58
N SER A 175 13.85 2.42 -13.73
CA SER A 175 14.45 1.08 -13.60
C SER A 175 15.10 0.81 -12.24
N LEU A 176 14.72 1.56 -11.21
CA LEU A 176 15.17 1.36 -9.83
C LEU A 176 14.28 0.33 -9.11
N ALA A 177 14.85 -0.39 -8.16
CA ALA A 177 14.05 -1.26 -7.31
C ALA A 177 13.09 -0.45 -6.42
N ILE A 178 11.91 -1.01 -6.10
CA ILE A 178 10.91 -0.39 -5.21
C ILE A 178 11.57 0.11 -3.90
N LYS A 179 12.48 -0.68 -3.33
CA LYS A 179 13.20 -0.32 -2.10
C LYS A 179 14.05 0.95 -2.25
N GLU A 180 14.67 1.15 -3.39
CA GLU A 180 15.49 2.33 -3.68
C GLU A 180 14.63 3.58 -3.88
N VAL A 181 13.51 3.43 -4.59
CA VAL A 181 12.52 4.50 -4.74
C VAL A 181 11.96 4.90 -3.37
N MET A 182 11.56 3.93 -2.55
CA MET A 182 11.09 4.18 -1.18
C MET A 182 12.10 4.93 -0.32
N ALA A 183 13.39 4.59 -0.44
CA ALA A 183 14.46 5.26 0.30
C ALA A 183 14.62 6.74 -0.11
N ARG A 184 14.33 7.09 -1.37
CA ARG A 184 14.37 8.47 -1.86
C ARG A 184 13.25 9.33 -1.27
N HIS A 185 12.05 8.79 -1.18
CA HIS A 185 10.90 9.50 -0.60
C HIS A 185 10.98 9.64 0.92
N GLY A 186 11.69 8.75 1.61
CA GLY A 186 11.81 8.79 3.07
C GLY A 186 10.51 8.51 3.83
N TRP A 187 9.48 7.97 3.17
CA TRP A 187 8.17 7.68 3.79
C TRP A 187 8.22 6.55 4.80
N VAL A 188 9.19 5.65 4.65
CA VAL A 188 9.42 4.53 5.56
C VAL A 188 10.84 4.57 6.08
N ASP A 189 11.00 4.36 7.38
CA ASP A 189 12.32 4.29 7.99
C ASP A 189 13.17 3.17 7.34
N PRO A 190 14.43 3.45 6.98
CA PRO A 190 15.28 2.47 6.31
C PRO A 190 15.46 1.16 7.08
N SER A 191 15.47 1.21 8.42
CA SER A 191 15.60 0.00 9.26
C SER A 191 14.34 -0.87 9.20
N ILE A 192 13.15 -0.24 9.20
CA ILE A 192 11.87 -0.92 9.03
C ILE A 192 11.75 -1.49 7.61
N LEU A 193 12.13 -0.70 6.59
CA LEU A 193 12.12 -1.15 5.20
C LEU A 193 13.02 -2.37 5.00
N ASN A 194 14.22 -2.36 5.60
CA ASN A 194 15.12 -3.50 5.58
C ASN A 194 14.57 -4.72 6.33
N ALA A 195 13.89 -4.52 7.46
CA ALA A 195 13.31 -5.60 8.24
C ALA A 195 12.21 -6.34 7.46
N VAL A 196 11.39 -5.61 6.68
CA VAL A 196 10.24 -6.20 5.95
C VAL A 196 10.57 -6.67 4.55
N LEU A 197 11.58 -6.10 3.86
CA LEU A 197 11.94 -6.42 2.48
C LEU A 197 13.30 -7.12 2.32
N GLY A 198 14.10 -7.13 3.36
CA GLY A 198 15.47 -7.66 3.36
C GLY A 198 15.64 -9.15 3.59
#